data_27e230a7062b6515c9a3bef52b547529
#
_entry.id   27e230a7062b6515c9a3bef52b547529
#
_cell.length_a   1.000
_cell.length_b   1.000
_cell.length_c   1.000
_cell.angle_alpha   90.00
_cell.angle_beta   90.00
_cell.angle_gamma   90.00
#
_symmetry.space_group_name_H-M   'P 1'
#
loop_
_entity.id
_entity.type
_entity.pdbx_description
1 polymer ?
#
loop_
_entity_poly.entity_id
_entity_poly.type
_entity_poly.pdbx_seq_one_letter_code
_entity_poly.pdbx_strand_id
1 'polypeptide(L)'
;MDLLTKFKYLLIESLKDNKKLIIGLYILFIISFVAAWILTADKIGAAINAVDASNSTATGLSTFGATELFINNEWGGIVTYIASIFFAIPAFVVLLYNGVNLGATGQLFSQIIPNGGLRYIIYLIPHGIFEITATVIQSVAGVLLFLFIWRFLKAWRSSETHGASDAFEKTKKVLIQSVILMIFATILLLIAAPIEAYVSVPFSELVVGS
;
A
#
# COMPACT_ATOMS: atom_id res chain seq x y z
N MET A 1 2.09 -16.45 -28.18
CA MET A 1 2.12 -16.41 -26.72
C MET A 1 0.77 -15.89 -26.27
N ASP A 2 0.05 -16.64 -25.44
CA ASP A 2 -1.24 -16.22 -24.92
C ASP A 2 -1.11 -14.99 -23.98
N LEU A 3 -2.22 -14.34 -23.70
CA LEU A 3 -2.27 -13.10 -22.89
C LEU A 3 -1.70 -13.33 -21.49
N LEU A 4 -2.04 -14.44 -20.85
CA LEU A 4 -1.61 -14.77 -19.49
C LEU A 4 -0.09 -14.99 -19.42
N THR A 5 0.47 -15.73 -20.37
CA THR A 5 1.92 -15.94 -20.45
C THR A 5 2.67 -14.63 -20.68
N LYS A 6 2.12 -13.73 -21.52
CA LYS A 6 2.70 -12.41 -21.77
C LYS A 6 2.66 -11.54 -20.50
N PHE A 7 1.53 -11.52 -19.80
CA PHE A 7 1.40 -10.79 -18.52
C PHE A 7 2.40 -11.31 -17.49
N LYS A 8 2.49 -12.63 -17.28
CA LYS A 8 3.43 -13.25 -16.35
C LYS A 8 4.89 -12.87 -16.66
N TYR A 9 5.27 -12.91 -17.93
CA TYR A 9 6.62 -12.51 -18.37
C TYR A 9 6.91 -11.06 -18.02
N LEU A 10 6.02 -10.14 -18.42
CA LEU A 10 6.16 -8.70 -18.14
C LEU A 10 6.16 -8.39 -16.65
N LEU A 11 5.36 -9.10 -15.86
CA LEU A 11 5.34 -8.94 -14.41
C LEU A 11 6.68 -9.35 -13.77
N ILE A 12 7.20 -10.52 -14.13
CA ILE A 12 8.48 -11.00 -13.61
C ILE A 12 9.62 -10.05 -13.99
N GLU A 13 9.63 -9.57 -15.23
CA GLU A 13 10.60 -8.58 -15.70
C GLU A 13 10.47 -7.27 -14.90
N SER A 14 9.24 -6.75 -14.74
CA SER A 14 8.99 -5.52 -14.00
C SER A 14 9.44 -5.61 -12.53
N LEU A 15 9.17 -6.72 -11.86
CA LEU A 15 9.61 -6.96 -10.48
C LEU A 15 11.13 -7.03 -10.37
N LYS A 16 11.79 -7.73 -11.29
CA LYS A 16 13.25 -7.86 -11.32
C LYS A 16 13.96 -6.52 -11.58
N ASP A 17 13.50 -5.79 -12.58
CA ASP A 17 14.09 -4.51 -12.97
C ASP A 17 13.96 -3.46 -11.85
N ASN A 18 12.86 -3.51 -11.10
CA ASN A 18 12.55 -2.53 -10.06
C ASN A 18 12.78 -3.03 -8.63
N LYS A 19 13.46 -4.18 -8.44
CA LYS A 19 13.63 -4.81 -7.13
C LYS A 19 14.23 -3.90 -6.04
N LYS A 20 15.18 -3.03 -6.40
CA LYS A 20 15.80 -2.09 -5.46
C LYS A 20 14.80 -1.04 -4.97
N LEU A 21 13.96 -0.51 -5.86
CA LEU A 21 12.92 0.43 -5.51
C LEU A 21 11.86 -0.25 -4.64
N ILE A 22 11.42 -1.46 -5.00
CA ILE A 22 10.47 -2.26 -4.23
C ILE A 22 11.00 -2.48 -2.80
N ILE A 23 12.22 -2.98 -2.66
CA ILE A 23 12.85 -3.21 -1.34
C ILE A 23 12.96 -1.90 -0.55
N GLY A 24 13.38 -0.81 -1.19
CA GLY A 24 13.49 0.50 -0.54
C GLY A 24 12.15 1.00 -0.01
N LEU A 25 11.07 0.84 -0.76
CA LEU A 25 9.73 1.25 -0.32
C LEU A 25 9.17 0.31 0.76
N TYR A 26 9.46 -0.99 0.72
CA TYR A 26 9.14 -1.89 1.84
C TYR A 26 9.84 -1.46 3.13
N ILE A 27 11.13 -1.16 3.07
CA ILE A 27 11.90 -0.69 4.23
C ILE A 27 11.29 0.61 4.75
N LEU A 28 10.95 1.56 3.88
CA LEU A 28 10.33 2.83 4.25
C LEU A 28 8.97 2.61 4.92
N PHE A 29 8.14 1.69 4.40
CA PHE A 29 6.86 1.31 5.01
C PHE A 29 7.05 0.73 6.40
N ILE A 30 7.96 -0.24 6.57
CA ILE A 30 8.25 -0.87 7.87
C ILE A 30 8.77 0.16 8.87
N ILE A 31 9.66 1.07 8.45
CA ILE A 31 10.16 2.14 9.32
C ILE A 31 9.01 3.04 9.77
N SER A 32 8.11 3.45 8.87
CA SER A 32 6.97 4.30 9.22
C SER A 32 5.98 3.58 10.15
N PHE A 33 5.72 2.30 9.93
CA PHE A 33 4.90 1.45 10.80
C PHE A 33 5.48 1.36 12.22
N VAL A 34 6.76 0.97 12.35
CA VAL A 34 7.42 0.81 13.65
C VAL A 34 7.57 2.16 14.37
N ALA A 35 7.95 3.20 13.65
CA ALA A 35 8.06 4.54 14.21
C ALA A 35 6.73 5.04 14.76
N ALA A 36 5.63 4.87 14.00
CA ALA A 36 4.30 5.25 14.46
C ALA A 36 3.87 4.43 15.68
N TRP A 37 4.09 3.11 15.68
CA TRP A 37 3.78 2.27 16.82
C TRP A 37 4.46 2.76 18.11
N ILE A 38 5.73 3.15 18.04
CA ILE A 38 6.49 3.61 19.21
C ILE A 38 6.14 5.06 19.58
N LEU A 39 6.11 5.97 18.59
CA LEU A 39 5.99 7.41 18.86
C LEU A 39 4.57 7.88 19.18
N THR A 40 3.54 7.06 18.95
CA THR A 40 2.15 7.40 19.28
C THR A 40 1.72 6.90 20.65
N ALA A 41 2.53 6.12 21.36
CA ALA A 41 2.20 5.49 22.63
C ALA A 41 1.64 6.48 23.67
N ASP A 42 2.37 7.54 23.96
CA ASP A 42 1.98 8.55 24.96
C ASP A 42 0.72 9.31 24.56
N LYS A 43 0.61 9.66 23.26
CA LYS A 43 -0.55 10.42 22.72
C LYS A 43 -1.83 9.60 22.78
N ILE A 44 -1.76 8.32 22.45
CA ILE A 44 -2.90 7.40 22.50
C ILE A 44 -3.30 7.16 23.94
N GLY A 45 -2.35 6.93 24.86
CA GLY A 45 -2.62 6.80 26.28
C GLY A 45 -3.31 8.02 26.88
N ALA A 46 -2.83 9.21 26.53
CA ALA A 46 -3.46 10.46 26.97
C ALA A 46 -4.89 10.61 26.41
N ALA A 47 -5.12 10.24 25.15
CA ALA A 47 -6.45 10.29 24.53
C ALA A 47 -7.43 9.28 25.19
N ILE A 48 -6.99 8.06 25.48
CA ILE A 48 -7.81 7.05 26.17
C ILE A 48 -8.22 7.55 27.55
N ASN A 49 -7.27 8.05 28.34
CA ASN A 49 -7.55 8.60 29.67
C ASN A 49 -8.55 9.77 29.63
N ALA A 50 -8.48 10.61 28.59
CA ALA A 50 -9.43 11.72 28.41
C ALA A 50 -10.84 11.23 28.05
N VAL A 51 -10.97 10.17 27.24
CA VAL A 51 -12.25 9.54 26.87
C VAL A 51 -12.87 8.88 28.11
N ASP A 52 -12.11 8.10 28.88
CA ASP A 52 -12.58 7.47 30.08
C ASP A 52 -13.09 8.49 31.11
N ALA A 53 -12.40 9.63 31.24
CA ALA A 53 -12.84 10.72 32.11
C ALA A 53 -14.14 11.41 31.64
N SER A 54 -14.45 11.34 30.33
CA SER A 54 -15.67 11.96 29.76
C SER A 54 -16.89 11.03 29.71
N ASN A 55 -16.79 9.77 30.18
CA ASN A 55 -17.83 8.74 30.04
C ASN A 55 -18.36 8.58 28.59
N SER A 56 -17.55 8.87 27.60
CA SER A 56 -17.91 8.72 26.19
C SER A 56 -17.74 7.26 25.78
N THR A 57 -18.83 6.56 25.51
CA THR A 57 -18.79 5.21 24.93
C THR A 57 -18.35 5.31 23.49
N ALA A 58 -17.12 4.94 23.20
CA ALA A 58 -16.66 4.70 21.84
C ALA A 58 -17.36 3.43 21.31
N THR A 59 -18.46 3.61 20.63
CA THR A 59 -19.23 2.52 20.04
C THR A 59 -18.74 2.26 18.62
N GLY A 60 -18.28 1.04 18.40
CA GLY A 60 -18.37 0.37 17.12
C GLY A 60 -17.16 0.51 16.20
N LEU A 61 -16.33 -0.53 16.19
CA LEU A 61 -15.59 -0.94 14.99
C LEU A 61 -16.64 -1.29 13.93
N SER A 62 -16.81 -0.44 12.93
CA SER A 62 -17.64 -0.77 11.77
C SER A 62 -16.96 -1.91 11.01
N THR A 63 -17.62 -3.07 10.94
CA THR A 63 -17.17 -4.18 10.09
C THR A 63 -17.49 -3.84 8.65
N PHE A 64 -16.49 -3.41 7.88
CA PHE A 64 -16.62 -3.23 6.44
C PHE A 64 -16.72 -4.60 5.74
N GLY A 65 -17.59 -4.69 4.74
CA GLY A 65 -17.64 -5.85 3.87
C GLY A 65 -16.43 -5.90 2.92
N ALA A 66 -16.11 -7.08 2.38
CA ALA A 66 -14.97 -7.26 1.48
C ALA A 66 -15.00 -6.30 0.28
N THR A 67 -16.18 -6.01 -0.26
CA THR A 67 -16.33 -5.06 -1.38
C THR A 67 -15.96 -3.65 -0.98
N GLU A 68 -16.37 -3.20 0.21
CA GLU A 68 -16.07 -1.86 0.72
C GLU A 68 -14.57 -1.70 0.99
N LEU A 69 -13.96 -2.71 1.60
CA LEU A 69 -12.51 -2.76 1.84
C LEU A 69 -11.73 -2.68 0.53
N PHE A 70 -12.11 -3.51 -0.46
CA PHE A 70 -11.48 -3.46 -1.78
C PHE A 70 -11.62 -2.10 -2.44
N ILE A 71 -12.84 -1.55 -2.51
CA ILE A 71 -13.09 -0.27 -3.18
C ILE A 71 -12.31 0.86 -2.49
N ASN A 72 -12.30 0.89 -1.16
CA ASN A 72 -11.59 1.92 -0.42
C ASN A 72 -10.07 1.89 -0.67
N ASN A 73 -9.46 0.72 -0.60
CA ASN A 73 -8.04 0.55 -0.81
C ASN A 73 -7.64 0.77 -2.28
N GLU A 74 -8.41 0.24 -3.22
CA GLU A 74 -8.13 0.39 -4.65
C GLU A 74 -8.33 1.84 -5.11
N TRP A 75 -9.40 2.52 -4.66
CA TRP A 75 -9.63 3.92 -4.99
C TRP A 75 -8.48 4.81 -4.53
N GLY A 76 -8.02 4.62 -3.29
CA GLY A 76 -6.85 5.31 -2.76
C GLY A 76 -5.61 5.07 -3.61
N GLY A 77 -5.39 3.83 -4.03
CA GLY A 77 -4.29 3.44 -4.91
C GLY A 77 -4.36 4.07 -6.30
N ILE A 78 -5.53 4.05 -6.95
CA ILE A 78 -5.74 4.66 -8.27
C ILE A 78 -5.52 6.17 -8.24
N VAL A 79 -6.10 6.86 -7.25
CA VAL A 79 -5.92 8.31 -7.09
C VAL A 79 -4.45 8.65 -6.86
N THR A 80 -3.77 7.89 -6.01
CA THR A 80 -2.34 8.05 -5.75
C THR A 80 -1.51 7.82 -7.01
N TYR A 81 -1.81 6.76 -7.76
CA TYR A 81 -1.12 6.43 -9.01
C TYR A 81 -1.23 7.58 -10.02
N ILE A 82 -2.45 8.08 -10.27
CA ILE A 82 -2.67 9.19 -11.19
C ILE A 82 -2.01 10.48 -10.69
N ALA A 83 -2.16 10.80 -9.40
CA ALA A 83 -1.57 11.99 -8.80
C ALA A 83 -0.03 11.96 -8.84
N SER A 84 0.58 10.76 -8.88
CA SER A 84 2.04 10.57 -8.97
C SER A 84 2.65 11.06 -10.30
N ILE A 85 1.84 11.39 -11.30
CA ILE A 85 2.25 12.15 -12.48
C ILE A 85 3.01 13.43 -12.06
N PHE A 86 2.59 14.06 -10.95
CA PHE A 86 3.22 15.25 -10.38
C PHE A 86 4.29 14.86 -9.36
N PHE A 87 5.52 14.62 -9.83
CA PHE A 87 6.75 14.42 -9.02
C PHE A 87 6.83 13.16 -8.15
N ALA A 88 6.00 12.15 -8.36
CA ALA A 88 5.94 10.91 -7.54
C ALA A 88 5.69 11.14 -6.02
N ILE A 89 5.54 12.38 -5.57
CA ILE A 89 5.31 12.72 -4.16
C ILE A 89 4.10 11.99 -3.56
N PRO A 90 2.92 11.92 -4.25
CA PRO A 90 1.76 11.20 -3.73
C PRO A 90 2.04 9.74 -3.40
N ALA A 91 2.85 9.04 -4.23
CA ALA A 91 3.22 7.64 -3.97
C ALA A 91 3.96 7.47 -2.64
N PHE A 92 4.91 8.35 -2.32
CA PHE A 92 5.63 8.32 -1.05
C PHE A 92 4.73 8.73 0.13
N VAL A 93 3.93 9.79 -0.03
CA VAL A 93 3.04 10.29 1.03
C VAL A 93 2.04 9.22 1.44
N VAL A 94 1.38 8.57 0.48
CA VAL A 94 0.37 7.55 0.79
C VAL A 94 1.01 6.28 1.34
N LEU A 95 2.20 5.90 0.87
CA LEU A 95 2.96 4.79 1.46
C LEU A 95 3.26 5.03 2.95
N LEU A 96 3.79 6.21 3.27
CA LEU A 96 4.10 6.60 4.66
C LEU A 96 2.83 6.69 5.51
N TYR A 97 1.76 7.28 4.98
CA TYR A 97 0.47 7.40 5.64
C TYR A 97 -0.11 6.03 6.02
N ASN A 98 -0.08 5.07 5.09
CA ASN A 98 -0.54 3.70 5.39
C ASN A 98 0.31 3.02 6.47
N GLY A 99 1.64 3.15 6.40
CA GLY A 99 2.52 2.62 7.44
C GLY A 99 2.25 3.24 8.80
N VAL A 100 2.09 4.57 8.85
CA VAL A 100 1.77 5.30 10.08
C VAL A 100 0.41 4.88 10.64
N ASN A 101 -0.62 4.77 9.80
CA ASN A 101 -1.95 4.36 10.25
C ASN A 101 -1.95 2.95 10.84
N LEU A 102 -1.34 1.99 10.17
CA LEU A 102 -1.24 0.63 10.70
C LEU A 102 -0.45 0.58 12.01
N GLY A 103 0.66 1.33 12.11
CA GLY A 103 1.44 1.39 13.33
C GLY A 103 0.70 2.02 14.49
N ALA A 104 0.01 3.14 14.27
CA ALA A 104 -0.81 3.82 15.29
C ALA A 104 -2.00 2.97 15.72
N THR A 105 -2.67 2.28 14.78
CA THR A 105 -3.76 1.34 15.08
C THR A 105 -3.26 0.18 15.95
N GLY A 106 -2.11 -0.42 15.62
CA GLY A 106 -1.51 -1.46 16.44
C GLY A 106 -1.17 -0.99 17.85
N GLN A 107 -0.67 0.22 17.99
CA GLN A 107 -0.42 0.84 19.30
C GLN A 107 -1.72 1.08 20.07
N LEU A 108 -2.79 1.54 19.41
CA LEU A 108 -4.10 1.70 20.03
C LEU A 108 -4.61 0.36 20.59
N PHE A 109 -4.61 -0.70 19.76
CA PHE A 109 -5.03 -2.04 20.22
C PHE A 109 -4.21 -2.54 21.39
N SER A 110 -2.90 -2.27 21.41
CA SER A 110 -2.02 -2.68 22.51
C SER A 110 -2.39 -2.05 23.86
N GLN A 111 -3.09 -0.92 23.85
CA GLN A 111 -3.48 -0.19 25.07
C GLN A 111 -4.92 -0.46 25.53
N ILE A 112 -5.84 -0.78 24.61
CA ILE A 112 -7.26 -0.93 24.93
C ILE A 112 -7.72 -2.38 25.11
N ILE A 113 -6.94 -3.37 24.64
CA ILE A 113 -7.32 -4.78 24.68
C ILE A 113 -6.21 -5.59 25.36
N PRO A 114 -6.53 -6.53 26.25
CA PRO A 114 -5.54 -7.47 26.81
C PRO A 114 -4.84 -8.24 25.68
N ASN A 115 -3.51 -8.24 25.69
CA ASN A 115 -2.68 -8.79 24.59
C ASN A 115 -2.95 -8.15 23.21
N GLY A 116 -3.52 -6.94 23.18
CA GLY A 116 -4.04 -6.30 21.96
C GLY A 116 -3.00 -6.10 20.88
N GLY A 117 -1.75 -5.79 21.23
CA GLY A 117 -0.65 -5.70 20.27
C GLY A 117 -0.39 -7.02 19.54
N LEU A 118 -0.37 -8.15 20.27
CA LEU A 118 -0.22 -9.48 19.69
C LEU A 118 -1.43 -9.83 18.82
N ARG A 119 -2.66 -9.60 19.33
CA ARG A 119 -3.91 -9.82 18.60
C ARG A 119 -3.90 -9.05 17.28
N TYR A 120 -3.50 -7.77 17.30
CA TYR A 120 -3.43 -6.94 16.11
C TYR A 120 -2.44 -7.48 15.07
N ILE A 121 -1.23 -7.88 15.49
CA ILE A 121 -0.25 -8.48 14.58
C ILE A 121 -0.78 -9.78 13.97
N ILE A 122 -1.38 -10.66 14.78
CA ILE A 122 -1.97 -11.93 14.28
C ILE A 122 -3.14 -11.64 13.33
N TYR A 123 -3.99 -10.65 13.64
CA TYR A 123 -5.06 -10.19 12.75
C TYR A 123 -4.52 -9.67 11.41
N LEU A 124 -3.42 -8.91 11.45
CA LEU A 124 -2.82 -8.30 10.27
C LEU A 124 -2.16 -9.32 9.32
N ILE A 125 -1.60 -10.41 9.83
CA ILE A 125 -0.81 -11.37 9.04
C ILE A 125 -1.57 -11.92 7.82
N PRO A 126 -2.80 -12.45 7.91
CA PRO A 126 -3.44 -13.12 6.77
C PRO A 126 -3.67 -12.22 5.57
N HIS A 127 -4.20 -11.02 5.76
CA HIS A 127 -4.49 -10.06 4.68
C HIS A 127 -3.35 -9.08 4.44
N GLY A 128 -2.63 -8.67 5.49
CA GLY A 128 -1.59 -7.64 5.42
C GLY A 128 -0.42 -8.01 4.51
N ILE A 129 -0.10 -9.31 4.36
CA ILE A 129 0.90 -9.76 3.39
C ILE A 129 0.52 -9.29 1.98
N PHE A 130 -0.74 -9.40 1.60
CA PHE A 130 -1.25 -9.00 0.28
C PHE A 130 -1.45 -7.49 0.20
N GLU A 131 -2.08 -6.89 1.20
CA GLU A 131 -2.41 -5.47 1.23
C GLU A 131 -1.17 -4.57 1.29
N ILE A 132 -0.22 -4.86 2.18
CA ILE A 132 1.04 -4.11 2.29
C ILE A 132 1.85 -4.27 1.00
N THR A 133 1.89 -5.48 0.44
CA THR A 133 2.55 -5.71 -0.86
C THR A 133 1.87 -4.89 -1.95
N ALA A 134 0.54 -4.87 -2.01
CA ALA A 134 -0.20 -4.07 -2.99
C ALA A 134 0.12 -2.58 -2.86
N THR A 135 0.07 -2.02 -1.65
CA THR A 135 0.40 -0.62 -1.37
C THR A 135 1.82 -0.25 -1.81
N VAL A 136 2.79 -1.11 -1.52
CA VAL A 136 4.17 -0.91 -1.98
C VAL A 136 4.27 -0.95 -3.50
N ILE A 137 3.63 -1.93 -4.15
CA ILE A 137 3.67 -2.09 -5.61
C ILE A 137 2.93 -0.95 -6.31
N GLN A 138 1.78 -0.47 -5.79
CA GLN A 138 1.10 0.73 -6.28
C GLN A 138 2.00 1.97 -6.20
N SER A 139 2.73 2.12 -5.10
CA SER A 139 3.69 3.22 -4.93
C SER A 139 4.85 3.12 -5.94
N VAL A 140 5.39 1.92 -6.18
CA VAL A 140 6.38 1.68 -7.24
C VAL A 140 5.81 2.05 -8.61
N ALA A 141 4.59 1.61 -8.92
CA ALA A 141 3.91 1.93 -10.17
C ALA A 141 3.76 3.44 -10.37
N GLY A 142 3.37 4.18 -9.31
CA GLY A 142 3.28 5.64 -9.33
C GLY A 142 4.63 6.33 -9.59
N VAL A 143 5.70 5.87 -8.94
CA VAL A 143 7.07 6.37 -9.21
C VAL A 143 7.47 6.11 -10.66
N LEU A 144 7.18 4.93 -11.20
CA LEU A 144 7.48 4.61 -12.60
C LEU A 144 6.66 5.44 -13.59
N LEU A 145 5.41 5.75 -13.27
CA LEU A 145 4.58 6.64 -14.10
C LEU A 145 5.21 8.04 -14.19
N PHE A 146 5.64 8.60 -13.06
CA PHE A 146 6.39 9.86 -13.07
C PHE A 146 7.68 9.76 -13.88
N LEU A 147 8.47 8.70 -13.67
CA LEU A 147 9.72 8.50 -14.39
C LEU A 147 9.51 8.35 -15.90
N PHE A 148 8.41 7.70 -16.33
CA PHE A 148 8.04 7.64 -17.74
C PHE A 148 7.80 9.05 -18.30
N ILE A 149 6.96 9.85 -17.64
CA ILE A 149 6.64 11.20 -18.11
C ILE A 149 7.88 12.09 -18.16
N TRP A 150 8.69 12.06 -17.09
CA TRP A 150 9.94 12.80 -17.05
C TRP A 150 10.91 12.43 -18.19
N ARG A 151 11.11 11.12 -18.38
CA ARG A 151 11.99 10.61 -19.46
C ARG A 151 11.44 10.90 -20.84
N PHE A 152 10.12 10.77 -21.02
CA PHE A 152 9.44 11.08 -22.26
C PHE A 152 9.63 12.56 -22.64
N LEU A 153 9.35 13.48 -21.72
CA LEU A 153 9.50 14.91 -21.96
C LEU A 153 10.97 15.29 -22.24
N LYS A 154 11.91 14.65 -21.53
CA LYS A 154 13.34 14.84 -21.76
C LYS A 154 13.75 14.33 -23.15
N ALA A 155 13.31 13.14 -23.53
CA ALA A 155 13.59 12.56 -24.83
C ALA A 155 12.98 13.39 -25.97
N TRP A 156 11.72 13.81 -25.80
CA TRP A 156 11.02 14.63 -26.82
C TRP A 156 11.69 15.97 -27.09
N ARG A 157 12.30 16.58 -26.07
CA ARG A 157 13.05 17.85 -26.20
C ARG A 157 14.49 17.66 -26.68
N SER A 158 14.96 16.43 -26.80
CA SER A 158 16.32 16.14 -27.25
C SER A 158 16.42 16.28 -28.80
N SER A 159 17.51 16.86 -29.25
CA SER A 159 17.85 16.92 -30.68
C SER A 159 18.13 15.55 -31.32
N GLU A 160 18.31 14.52 -30.49
CA GLU A 160 18.56 13.13 -30.94
C GLU A 160 17.26 12.36 -31.21
N THR A 161 16.08 13.00 -31.03
CA THR A 161 14.78 12.37 -31.18
C THR A 161 14.00 13.00 -32.33
N HIS A 162 13.44 12.16 -33.21
CA HIS A 162 12.68 12.60 -34.38
C HIS A 162 11.18 12.78 -34.06
N GLY A 163 10.85 13.40 -32.91
CA GLY A 163 9.47 13.72 -32.53
C GLY A 163 8.92 12.87 -31.40
N ALA A 164 7.65 13.09 -31.07
CA ALA A 164 6.98 12.44 -29.90
C ALA A 164 6.88 10.92 -30.02
N SER A 165 6.71 10.38 -31.23
CA SER A 165 6.63 8.93 -31.48
C SER A 165 7.94 8.22 -31.12
N ASP A 166 9.08 8.78 -31.53
CA ASP A 166 10.40 8.22 -31.25
C ASP A 166 10.72 8.34 -29.72
N ALA A 167 10.35 9.45 -29.09
CA ALA A 167 10.47 9.63 -27.65
C ALA A 167 9.65 8.58 -26.86
N PHE A 168 8.42 8.30 -27.33
CA PHE A 168 7.56 7.29 -26.72
C PHE A 168 8.17 5.89 -26.85
N GLU A 169 8.62 5.50 -28.05
CA GLU A 169 9.26 4.21 -28.27
C GLU A 169 10.46 3.97 -27.35
N LYS A 170 11.30 5.00 -27.12
CA LYS A 170 12.45 4.94 -26.22
C LYS A 170 12.05 4.79 -24.74
N THR A 171 10.84 5.19 -24.37
CA THR A 171 10.43 5.27 -22.96
C THR A 171 9.28 4.34 -22.57
N LYS A 172 8.56 3.77 -23.55
CA LYS A 172 7.36 2.94 -23.34
C LYS A 172 7.57 1.75 -22.39
N LYS A 173 8.78 1.20 -22.29
CA LYS A 173 9.06 0.10 -21.36
C LYS A 173 8.72 0.49 -19.93
N VAL A 174 9.06 1.71 -19.49
CA VAL A 174 8.79 2.19 -18.13
C VAL A 174 7.29 2.34 -17.89
N LEU A 175 6.53 2.83 -18.90
CA LEU A 175 5.07 2.91 -18.81
C LEU A 175 4.44 1.51 -18.70
N ILE A 176 4.89 0.56 -19.53
CA ILE A 176 4.39 -0.82 -19.48
C ILE A 176 4.65 -1.43 -18.11
N GLN A 177 5.83 -1.26 -17.55
CA GLN A 177 6.16 -1.74 -16.20
C GLN A 177 5.26 -1.11 -15.14
N SER A 178 5.03 0.21 -15.21
CA SER A 178 4.12 0.93 -14.32
C SER A 178 2.70 0.34 -14.35
N VAL A 179 2.12 0.16 -15.54
CA VAL A 179 0.76 -0.38 -15.72
C VAL A 179 0.67 -1.84 -15.25
N ILE A 180 1.64 -2.69 -15.59
CA ILE A 180 1.67 -4.09 -15.18
C ILE A 180 1.74 -4.23 -13.65
N LEU A 181 2.55 -3.41 -12.99
CA LEU A 181 2.64 -3.41 -11.53
C LEU A 181 1.34 -2.91 -10.89
N MET A 182 0.68 -1.89 -11.46
CA MET A 182 -0.61 -1.42 -10.96
C MET A 182 -1.67 -2.52 -11.06
N ILE A 183 -1.79 -3.22 -12.21
CA ILE A 183 -2.70 -4.35 -12.37
C ILE A 183 -2.39 -5.47 -11.35
N PHE A 184 -1.12 -5.77 -11.13
CA PHE A 184 -0.72 -6.77 -10.14
C PHE A 184 -1.12 -6.36 -8.71
N ALA A 185 -0.96 -5.11 -8.33
CA ALA A 185 -1.39 -4.61 -7.03
C ALA A 185 -2.91 -4.71 -6.85
N THR A 186 -3.72 -4.37 -7.88
CA THR A 186 -5.18 -4.57 -7.86
C THR A 186 -5.54 -6.04 -7.60
N ILE A 187 -4.84 -6.98 -8.23
CA ILE A 187 -5.07 -8.41 -7.99
C ILE A 187 -4.77 -8.79 -6.54
N LEU A 188 -3.70 -8.24 -5.95
CA LEU A 188 -3.37 -8.49 -4.54
C LEU A 188 -4.46 -7.92 -3.60
N LEU A 189 -5.01 -6.75 -3.87
CA LEU A 189 -6.12 -6.17 -3.09
C LEU A 189 -7.41 -6.97 -3.22
N LEU A 190 -7.71 -7.52 -4.40
CA LEU A 190 -8.83 -8.44 -4.60
C LEU A 190 -8.71 -9.72 -3.75
N ILE A 191 -7.48 -10.15 -3.45
CA ILE A 191 -7.21 -11.29 -2.56
C ILE A 191 -7.25 -10.85 -1.09
N ALA A 192 -6.67 -9.68 -0.76
CA ALA A 192 -6.58 -9.18 0.61
C ALA A 192 -7.95 -8.90 1.24
N ALA A 193 -8.83 -8.23 0.52
CA ALA A 193 -10.12 -7.77 1.04
C ALA A 193 -11.04 -8.89 1.59
N PRO A 194 -11.27 -10.03 0.88
CA PRO A 194 -12.04 -11.12 1.47
C PRO A 194 -11.31 -11.82 2.63
N ILE A 195 -9.99 -11.87 2.61
CA ILE A 195 -9.22 -12.44 3.73
C ILE A 195 -9.39 -11.54 4.96
N GLU A 196 -9.32 -10.24 4.81
CA GLU A 196 -9.56 -9.30 5.91
C GLU A 196 -10.97 -9.44 6.46
N ALA A 197 -11.98 -9.41 5.59
CA ALA A 197 -13.39 -9.41 5.99
C ALA A 197 -13.83 -10.72 6.69
N TYR A 198 -13.29 -11.87 6.29
CA TYR A 198 -13.83 -13.16 6.69
C TYR A 198 -12.85 -14.09 7.40
N VAL A 199 -11.54 -13.86 7.30
CA VAL A 199 -10.52 -14.77 7.83
C VAL A 199 -9.75 -14.16 8.99
N SER A 200 -9.43 -12.87 8.94
CA SER A 200 -8.47 -12.26 9.86
C SER A 200 -8.94 -12.24 11.32
N VAL A 201 -10.22 -11.94 11.57
CA VAL A 201 -10.79 -11.97 12.92
C VAL A 201 -10.84 -13.39 13.49
N PRO A 202 -11.49 -14.39 12.83
CA PRO A 202 -11.51 -15.77 13.31
C PRO A 202 -10.10 -16.37 13.51
N PHE A 203 -9.15 -16.03 12.63
CA PHE A 203 -7.77 -16.47 12.77
C PHE A 203 -7.10 -15.89 14.01
N SER A 204 -7.30 -14.60 14.29
CA SER A 204 -6.76 -13.95 15.47
C SER A 204 -7.33 -14.55 16.77
N GLU A 205 -8.64 -14.83 16.82
CA GLU A 205 -9.32 -15.47 17.94
C GLU A 205 -8.84 -16.92 18.17
N LEU A 206 -8.62 -17.67 17.10
CA LEU A 206 -8.10 -19.04 17.17
C LEU A 206 -6.69 -19.09 17.77
N VAL A 207 -5.82 -18.14 17.44
CA VAL A 207 -4.40 -18.14 17.84
C VAL A 207 -4.18 -17.55 19.24
N VAL A 208 -4.89 -16.49 19.58
CA VAL A 208 -4.66 -15.75 20.85
C VAL A 208 -5.68 -16.09 21.92
N GLY A 209 -6.75 -16.79 21.54
CA GLY A 209 -7.91 -17.06 22.40
C GLY A 209 -8.92 -15.90 22.35
N SER A 210 -10.16 -16.19 22.66
CA SER A 210 -11.24 -15.19 22.78
C SER A 210 -11.04 -14.24 23.93
#